data_e9fbbc553094dd97da4b8320e731cb94
#
_entry.id   e9fbbc553094dd97da4b8320e731cb94
#
_cell.length_a   1.000
_cell.length_b   1.000
_cell.length_c   1.000
_cell.angle_alpha   90.00
_cell.angle_beta   90.00
_cell.angle_gamma   90.00
#
_symmetry.space_group_name_H-M   'P 1'
#
loop_
_entity.id
_entity.type
_entity.pdbx_description
1 polymer ?
#
loop_
_entity_poly.entity_id
_entity_poly.type
_entity_poly.pdbx_seq_one_letter_code
_entity_poly.pdbx_strand_id
1 'polypeptide(L)'
;DIAGLTDEEKRDVARSAEIYKFDLLTGMVGEFDELQGVMGEKYALLAGENANVSAAIREHYMPTSAEGELPETKVGSVLAAADKIDSVLSFFNVGLIPSGSNDPYALRRAVQGLIRIIEKMNWHFDLSLFIDQFEGENHLEILDFVKARIQKLLLEKLDRHDIVEAAINSSSFDITNMMESAFVIDGHKLHEPFKPAIENVSRSINLVKKAKDIKEINPTLFEEDAEEALYNVVISLQNQWTYMPGEEKFRAIVHSLAPAIETFFESVMVMAEDLAVRDNRIALLSEVVALTSVMADFSLINTK
;
A
#
# COMPACT_ATOMS: atom_id res chain seq x y z
N ASP A 1 15.34 4.76 3.45
CA ASP A 1 15.07 6.19 3.23
C ASP A 1 13.90 6.38 2.24
N ILE A 2 12.67 6.24 2.78
CA ILE A 2 11.41 6.22 2.01
C ILE A 2 11.21 7.53 1.22
N ALA A 3 11.53 8.67 1.82
CA ALA A 3 11.23 9.99 1.26
C ALA A 3 12.33 10.54 0.32
N GLY A 4 13.45 9.86 0.17
CA GLY A 4 14.58 10.29 -0.68
C GLY A 4 15.10 11.68 -0.31
N LEU A 5 15.25 11.95 0.99
CA LEU A 5 15.71 13.22 1.50
C LEU A 5 17.23 13.36 1.40
N THR A 6 17.69 14.54 1.04
CA THR A 6 19.10 14.95 1.22
C THR A 6 19.44 15.09 2.70
N ASP A 7 20.72 15.13 3.03
CA ASP A 7 21.15 15.32 4.44
C ASP A 7 20.78 16.70 4.99
N GLU A 8 20.59 17.70 4.13
CA GLU A 8 20.07 19.01 4.51
C GLU A 8 18.58 18.92 4.84
N GLU A 9 17.77 18.31 3.97
CA GLU A 9 16.35 18.10 4.20
C GLU A 9 16.09 17.25 5.45
N LYS A 10 16.93 16.23 5.75
CA LYS A 10 16.83 15.46 7.01
C LYS A 10 17.03 16.35 8.23
N ARG A 11 18.02 17.27 8.21
CA ARG A 11 18.21 18.24 9.30
C ARG A 11 17.02 19.18 9.42
N ASP A 12 16.48 19.65 8.30
CA ASP A 12 15.31 20.52 8.28
C ASP A 12 14.06 19.82 8.85
N VAL A 13 13.83 18.53 8.50
CA VAL A 13 12.76 17.71 9.12
C VAL A 13 12.95 17.62 10.63
N ALA A 14 14.16 17.28 11.10
CA ALA A 14 14.45 17.16 12.53
C ALA A 14 14.19 18.49 13.24
N ARG A 15 14.67 19.61 12.68
CA ARG A 15 14.43 20.95 13.24
C ARG A 15 12.95 21.31 13.25
N SER A 16 12.24 21.05 12.17
CA SER A 16 10.81 21.31 12.06
C SER A 16 10.02 20.52 13.12
N ALA A 17 10.37 19.25 13.33
CA ALA A 17 9.72 18.38 14.33
C ALA A 17 9.89 18.87 15.78
N GLU A 18 10.95 19.65 16.08
CA GLU A 18 11.13 20.25 17.41
C GLU A 18 10.18 21.41 17.67
N ILE A 19 9.74 22.12 16.62
CA ILE A 19 9.07 23.42 16.76
C ILE A 19 7.71 23.54 16.05
N TYR A 20 7.26 22.51 15.32
CA TYR A 20 6.15 22.60 14.38
C TYR A 20 4.81 23.10 14.93
N LYS A 21 4.51 22.91 16.21
CA LYS A 21 3.25 23.36 16.86
C LYS A 21 3.41 24.58 17.78
N PHE A 22 4.53 25.31 17.70
CA PHE A 22 4.78 26.46 18.58
C PHE A 22 3.80 27.61 18.36
N ASP A 23 3.24 27.72 17.16
CA ASP A 23 2.25 28.75 16.81
C ASP A 23 0.97 28.67 17.65
N LEU A 24 0.58 27.48 18.10
CA LEU A 24 -0.55 27.28 19.03
C LEU A 24 -0.36 27.95 20.39
N LEU A 25 0.89 28.28 20.76
CA LEU A 25 1.22 28.97 21.99
C LEU A 25 1.20 30.51 21.84
N THR A 26 0.96 31.00 20.62
CA THR A 26 0.96 32.43 20.32
C THR A 26 -0.43 33.05 20.55
N GLY A 27 -0.48 34.28 21.07
CA GLY A 27 -1.75 34.99 21.24
C GLY A 27 -2.47 35.24 19.90
N MET A 28 -1.75 35.32 18.80
CA MET A 28 -2.32 35.50 17.46
C MET A 28 -3.19 34.32 17.04
N VAL A 29 -2.65 33.11 17.14
CA VAL A 29 -3.40 31.88 16.80
C VAL A 29 -4.46 31.56 17.87
N GLY A 30 -4.22 31.93 19.13
CA GLY A 30 -5.22 31.80 20.18
C GLY A 30 -6.46 32.69 19.98
N GLU A 31 -6.32 33.85 19.32
CA GLU A 31 -7.44 34.76 19.00
C GLU A 31 -8.01 34.48 17.60
N PHE A 32 -7.17 34.04 16.63
CA PHE A 32 -7.51 33.81 15.23
C PHE A 32 -7.04 32.42 14.82
N ASP A 33 -7.85 31.40 15.07
CA ASP A 33 -7.53 29.99 14.82
C ASP A 33 -7.34 29.66 13.33
N GLU A 34 -7.96 30.44 12.44
CA GLU A 34 -7.77 30.34 10.98
C GLU A 34 -6.35 30.70 10.51
N LEU A 35 -5.56 31.36 11.36
CA LEU A 35 -4.16 31.70 11.08
C LEU A 35 -3.17 30.61 11.50
N GLN A 36 -3.66 29.50 12.05
CA GLN A 36 -2.85 28.33 12.42
C GLN A 36 -1.99 27.88 11.22
N GLY A 37 -0.74 27.60 11.48
CA GLY A 37 0.26 27.26 10.46
C GLY A 37 0.81 28.45 9.70
N VAL A 38 -0.05 29.35 9.19
CA VAL A 38 0.37 30.55 8.45
C VAL A 38 1.21 31.47 9.34
N MET A 39 0.75 31.74 10.55
CA MET A 39 1.52 32.55 11.50
C MET A 39 2.74 31.81 12.04
N GLY A 40 2.67 30.49 12.15
CA GLY A 40 3.82 29.65 12.47
C GLY A 40 4.95 29.83 11.46
N GLU A 41 4.67 29.74 10.16
CA GLU A 41 5.63 30.01 9.09
C GLU A 41 6.24 31.42 9.22
N LYS A 42 5.41 32.44 9.40
CA LYS A 42 5.88 33.83 9.49
C LYS A 42 6.76 34.07 10.70
N TYR A 43 6.39 33.55 11.84
CA TYR A 43 7.17 33.70 13.08
C TYR A 43 8.48 32.92 13.02
N ALA A 44 8.50 31.73 12.40
CA ALA A 44 9.72 30.96 12.19
C ALA A 44 10.72 31.74 11.31
N LEU A 45 10.25 32.30 10.20
CA LEU A 45 11.09 33.16 9.34
C LEU A 45 11.65 34.37 10.09
N LEU A 46 10.82 35.05 10.90
CA LEU A 46 11.24 36.18 11.73
C LEU A 46 12.25 35.78 12.82
N ALA A 47 12.16 34.56 13.32
CA ALA A 47 13.10 34.00 14.28
C ALA A 47 14.42 33.53 13.66
N GLY A 48 14.53 33.56 12.33
CA GLY A 48 15.75 33.18 11.59
C GLY A 48 15.82 31.71 11.15
N GLU A 49 14.71 30.97 11.24
CA GLU A 49 14.64 29.62 10.65
C GLU A 49 14.73 29.71 9.13
N ASN A 50 15.27 28.67 8.49
CA ASN A 50 15.36 28.63 7.04
C ASN A 50 13.98 28.45 6.37
N ALA A 51 13.92 28.65 5.05
CA ALA A 51 12.67 28.60 4.30
C ALA A 51 11.98 27.23 4.34
N ASN A 52 12.74 26.12 4.28
CA ASN A 52 12.19 24.77 4.33
C ASN A 52 11.53 24.46 5.69
N VAL A 53 12.22 24.78 6.79
CA VAL A 53 11.71 24.63 8.15
C VAL A 53 10.45 25.46 8.34
N SER A 54 10.49 26.73 7.92
CA SER A 54 9.35 27.64 8.07
C SER A 54 8.14 27.19 7.23
N ALA A 55 8.33 26.75 5.99
CA ALA A 55 7.27 26.21 5.16
C ALA A 55 6.68 24.93 5.77
N ALA A 56 7.53 24.03 6.27
CA ALA A 56 7.08 22.79 6.91
C ALA A 56 6.17 23.03 8.11
N ILE A 57 6.41 24.10 8.89
CA ILE A 57 5.54 24.51 10.01
C ILE A 57 4.12 24.85 9.53
N ARG A 58 3.94 25.44 8.36
CA ARG A 58 2.63 25.64 7.76
C ARG A 58 2.08 24.34 7.19
N GLU A 59 2.90 23.63 6.45
CA GLU A 59 2.47 22.50 5.64
C GLU A 59 2.11 21.25 6.46
N HIS A 60 2.60 21.11 7.71
CA HIS A 60 2.27 19.93 8.50
C HIS A 60 0.78 19.82 8.84
N TYR A 61 0.05 20.94 8.87
CA TYR A 61 -1.40 20.94 9.03
C TYR A 61 -2.15 20.46 7.78
N MET A 62 -1.50 20.47 6.60
CA MET A 62 -2.12 20.12 5.33
C MET A 62 -2.30 18.60 5.17
N PRO A 63 -3.37 18.17 4.48
CA PRO A 63 -4.53 18.95 4.07
C PRO A 63 -5.44 19.24 5.26
N THR A 64 -6.03 20.44 5.32
CA THR A 64 -6.96 20.87 6.37
C THR A 64 -8.40 20.40 6.12
N SER A 65 -8.69 19.94 4.91
CA SER A 65 -9.99 19.39 4.50
C SER A 65 -9.80 18.17 3.59
N ALA A 66 -10.88 17.44 3.29
CA ALA A 66 -10.82 16.25 2.44
C ALA A 66 -10.20 16.52 1.07
N GLU A 67 -10.53 17.65 0.44
CA GLU A 67 -10.01 18.09 -0.87
C GLU A 67 -8.99 19.23 -0.75
N GLY A 68 -8.53 19.54 0.48
CA GLY A 68 -7.59 20.61 0.74
C GLY A 68 -6.24 20.41 0.04
N GLU A 69 -5.49 21.50 -0.06
CA GLU A 69 -4.13 21.52 -0.62
C GLU A 69 -3.21 20.58 0.16
N LEU A 70 -2.30 19.93 -0.56
CA LEU A 70 -1.29 19.04 0.01
C LEU A 70 0.04 19.80 0.19
N PRO A 71 0.89 19.40 1.16
CA PRO A 71 2.23 19.96 1.28
C PRO A 71 2.97 20.01 -0.05
N GLU A 72 3.67 21.11 -0.33
CA GLU A 72 4.43 21.30 -1.56
C GLU A 72 5.88 20.83 -1.43
N THR A 73 6.46 21.06 -0.23
CA THR A 73 7.86 20.70 0.05
C THR A 73 7.99 19.25 0.51
N LYS A 74 9.14 18.62 0.26
CA LYS A 74 9.45 17.29 0.81
C LYS A 74 9.48 17.30 2.33
N VAL A 75 10.09 18.34 2.92
CA VAL A 75 10.19 18.52 4.37
C VAL A 75 8.80 18.61 5.01
N GLY A 76 7.93 19.46 4.44
CA GLY A 76 6.55 19.61 4.90
C GLY A 76 5.73 18.32 4.70
N SER A 77 5.91 17.61 3.59
CA SER A 77 5.22 16.34 3.33
C SER A 77 5.59 15.27 4.37
N VAL A 78 6.87 15.15 4.71
CA VAL A 78 7.34 14.19 5.73
C VAL A 78 6.80 14.58 7.10
N LEU A 79 6.88 15.86 7.47
CA LEU A 79 6.37 16.32 8.76
C LEU A 79 4.85 16.14 8.88
N ALA A 80 4.11 16.45 7.82
CA ALA A 80 2.66 16.27 7.76
C ALA A 80 2.24 14.80 7.88
N ALA A 81 2.96 13.91 7.19
CA ALA A 81 2.71 12.46 7.28
C ALA A 81 3.02 11.94 8.70
N ALA A 82 4.16 12.34 9.27
CA ALA A 82 4.57 11.96 10.61
C ALA A 82 3.55 12.43 11.68
N ASP A 83 3.11 13.67 11.64
CA ASP A 83 2.09 14.22 12.55
C ASP A 83 0.77 13.44 12.49
N LYS A 84 0.34 13.05 11.28
CA LYS A 84 -0.89 12.27 11.08
C LYS A 84 -0.76 10.84 11.58
N ILE A 85 0.37 10.19 11.33
CA ILE A 85 0.64 8.83 11.86
C ILE A 85 0.70 8.87 13.38
N ASP A 86 1.48 9.79 13.96
CA ASP A 86 1.61 9.96 15.42
C ASP A 86 0.25 10.20 16.08
N SER A 87 -0.58 11.07 15.49
CA SER A 87 -1.94 11.31 15.97
C SER A 87 -2.77 10.02 15.99
N VAL A 88 -2.76 9.25 14.91
CA VAL A 88 -3.54 7.99 14.85
C VAL A 88 -3.03 6.99 15.87
N LEU A 89 -1.72 6.77 15.96
CA LEU A 89 -1.10 5.86 16.93
C LEU A 89 -1.44 6.27 18.37
N SER A 90 -1.25 7.55 18.70
CA SER A 90 -1.47 8.08 20.05
C SER A 90 -2.93 7.95 20.48
N PHE A 91 -3.90 8.33 19.64
CA PHE A 91 -5.31 8.26 19.98
C PHE A 91 -5.83 6.83 20.08
N PHE A 92 -5.40 5.93 19.19
CA PHE A 92 -5.75 4.51 19.25
C PHE A 92 -5.20 3.85 20.52
N ASN A 93 -3.96 4.14 20.89
CA ASN A 93 -3.32 3.59 22.11
C ASN A 93 -4.04 3.97 23.40
N VAL A 94 -4.74 5.10 23.43
CA VAL A 94 -5.57 5.50 24.59
C VAL A 94 -7.06 5.18 24.40
N GLY A 95 -7.42 4.37 23.40
CA GLY A 95 -8.78 3.90 23.16
C GLY A 95 -9.75 4.95 22.57
N LEU A 96 -9.25 6.06 22.05
CA LEU A 96 -10.05 7.11 21.42
C LEU A 96 -10.26 6.84 19.92
N ILE A 97 -10.86 5.69 19.64
CA ILE A 97 -11.06 5.16 18.28
C ILE A 97 -12.37 5.73 17.71
N PRO A 98 -12.37 6.29 16.47
CA PRO A 98 -13.58 6.78 15.83
C PRO A 98 -14.63 5.68 15.62
N SER A 99 -15.88 5.92 16.03
CA SER A 99 -16.97 4.97 15.86
C SER A 99 -18.22 5.62 15.25
N GLY A 100 -18.87 4.95 14.31
CA GLY A 100 -20.06 5.50 13.63
C GLY A 100 -19.80 6.88 13.03
N SER A 101 -20.58 7.90 13.40
CA SER A 101 -20.39 9.31 13.01
C SER A 101 -19.46 10.08 13.94
N ASN A 102 -19.08 9.48 15.09
CA ASN A 102 -18.26 10.15 16.09
C ASN A 102 -16.78 10.08 15.73
N ASP A 103 -16.17 11.24 15.50
CA ASP A 103 -14.73 11.42 15.22
C ASP A 103 -14.29 12.81 15.71
N PRO A 104 -14.26 13.01 17.04
CA PRO A 104 -14.00 14.34 17.61
C PRO A 104 -12.60 14.86 17.34
N TYR A 105 -11.66 13.96 17.04
CA TYR A 105 -10.27 14.28 16.75
C TYR A 105 -9.93 14.29 15.27
N ALA A 106 -10.95 14.10 14.41
CA ALA A 106 -10.81 14.09 12.94
C ALA A 106 -9.78 13.08 12.40
N LEU A 107 -9.65 11.91 13.06
CA LEU A 107 -8.68 10.88 12.68
C LEU A 107 -8.97 10.30 11.26
N ARG A 108 -10.25 10.26 10.85
CA ARG A 108 -10.60 9.87 9.47
C ARG A 108 -10.02 10.83 8.44
N ARG A 109 -10.07 12.14 8.74
CA ARG A 109 -9.47 13.17 7.88
C ARG A 109 -7.95 13.10 7.92
N ALA A 110 -7.35 12.83 9.08
CA ALA A 110 -5.91 12.65 9.22
C ALA A 110 -5.41 11.49 8.33
N VAL A 111 -6.06 10.32 8.40
CA VAL A 111 -5.70 9.16 7.55
C VAL A 111 -5.95 9.46 6.07
N GLN A 112 -7.05 10.10 5.70
CA GLN A 112 -7.29 10.48 4.31
C GLN A 112 -6.21 11.44 3.79
N GLY A 113 -5.80 12.40 4.61
CA GLY A 113 -4.68 13.29 4.30
C GLY A 113 -3.36 12.56 4.16
N LEU A 114 -3.08 11.60 5.05
CA LEU A 114 -1.89 10.74 4.98
C LEU A 114 -1.83 9.95 3.65
N ILE A 115 -2.92 9.28 3.29
CA ILE A 115 -3.02 8.52 2.02
C ILE A 115 -2.73 9.43 0.82
N ARG A 116 -3.35 10.61 0.77
CA ARG A 116 -3.14 11.58 -0.32
C ARG A 116 -1.71 12.11 -0.39
N ILE A 117 -1.05 12.30 0.75
CA ILE A 117 0.37 12.70 0.79
C ILE A 117 1.25 11.59 0.27
N ILE A 118 1.04 10.34 0.72
CA ILE A 118 1.81 9.16 0.29
C ILE A 118 1.66 8.97 -1.24
N GLU A 119 0.43 9.04 -1.76
CA GLU A 119 0.14 8.94 -3.20
C GLU A 119 0.82 10.07 -3.99
N LYS A 120 0.67 11.34 -3.56
CA LYS A 120 1.31 12.49 -4.23
C LYS A 120 2.84 12.38 -4.30
N MET A 121 3.44 11.91 -3.22
CA MET A 121 4.89 11.78 -3.10
C MET A 121 5.42 10.49 -3.72
N ASN A 122 4.55 9.61 -4.18
CA ASN A 122 4.87 8.28 -4.70
C ASN A 122 5.78 7.49 -3.75
N TRP A 123 5.44 7.50 -2.47
CA TRP A 123 6.19 6.75 -1.47
C TRP A 123 5.77 5.30 -1.43
N HIS A 124 6.75 4.41 -1.53
CA HIS A 124 6.58 2.96 -1.45
C HIS A 124 7.20 2.43 -0.17
N PHE A 125 6.38 1.92 0.72
CA PHE A 125 6.80 1.22 1.95
C PHE A 125 5.64 0.43 2.52
N ASP A 126 5.95 -0.63 3.24
CA ASP A 126 4.93 -1.40 3.95
C ASP A 126 4.57 -0.68 5.26
N LEU A 127 3.35 -0.14 5.34
CA LEU A 127 2.87 0.59 6.50
C LEU A 127 2.75 -0.31 7.74
N SER A 128 2.47 -1.62 7.57
CA SER A 128 2.38 -2.54 8.70
C SER A 128 3.74 -2.70 9.37
N LEU A 129 4.79 -2.93 8.59
CA LEU A 129 6.16 -3.02 9.10
C LEU A 129 6.66 -1.70 9.70
N PHE A 130 6.15 -0.57 9.20
CA PHE A 130 6.47 0.74 9.75
C PHE A 130 5.79 0.95 11.11
N ILE A 131 4.50 0.65 11.23
CA ILE A 131 3.73 0.78 12.47
C ILE A 131 4.26 -0.17 13.56
N ASP A 132 4.69 -1.38 13.20
CA ASP A 132 5.24 -2.36 14.14
C ASP A 132 6.54 -1.90 14.86
N GLN A 133 7.15 -0.82 14.40
CA GLN A 133 8.31 -0.21 15.08
C GLN A 133 7.91 0.66 16.28
N PHE A 134 6.62 0.96 16.45
CA PHE A 134 6.11 1.77 17.56
C PHE A 134 5.48 0.87 18.62
N GLU A 135 5.51 1.34 19.88
CA GLU A 135 4.85 0.65 20.99
C GLU A 135 3.32 0.80 20.86
N GLY A 136 2.58 -0.28 21.03
CA GLY A 136 1.11 -0.28 21.02
C GLY A 136 0.54 -1.67 20.74
N GLU A 137 -0.72 -1.88 21.12
CA GLU A 137 -1.43 -3.15 20.92
C GLU A 137 -2.47 -3.06 19.79
N ASN A 138 -2.74 -1.85 19.26
CA ASN A 138 -3.85 -1.60 18.33
C ASN A 138 -3.41 -1.56 16.85
N HIS A 139 -2.27 -2.13 16.49
CA HIS A 139 -1.71 -2.04 15.14
C HIS A 139 -2.66 -2.60 14.07
N LEU A 140 -3.29 -3.74 14.31
CA LEU A 140 -4.27 -4.33 13.38
C LEU A 140 -5.50 -3.42 13.19
N GLU A 141 -6.02 -2.84 14.27
CA GLU A 141 -7.17 -1.92 14.20
C GLU A 141 -6.82 -0.63 13.43
N ILE A 142 -5.59 -0.14 13.57
CA ILE A 142 -5.07 1.00 12.80
C ILE A 142 -4.99 0.65 11.32
N LEU A 143 -4.45 -0.51 10.97
CA LEU A 143 -4.36 -0.97 9.59
C LEU A 143 -5.75 -1.15 8.96
N ASP A 144 -6.69 -1.74 9.67
CA ASP A 144 -8.09 -1.85 9.23
C ASP A 144 -8.74 -0.48 9.05
N PHE A 145 -8.47 0.46 9.93
CA PHE A 145 -8.93 1.83 9.83
C PHE A 145 -8.36 2.54 8.60
N VAL A 146 -7.08 2.34 8.28
CA VAL A 146 -6.44 2.86 7.06
C VAL A 146 -7.03 2.20 5.81
N LYS A 147 -7.16 0.85 5.79
CA LYS A 147 -7.81 0.12 4.68
C LYS A 147 -9.19 0.66 4.34
N ALA A 148 -10.02 0.88 5.36
CA ALA A 148 -11.36 1.42 5.15
C ALA A 148 -11.35 2.82 4.50
N ARG A 149 -10.29 3.61 4.68
CA ARG A 149 -10.14 4.92 4.02
C ARG A 149 -9.63 4.78 2.60
N ILE A 150 -8.68 3.88 2.34
CA ILE A 150 -8.23 3.53 0.98
C ILE A 150 -9.44 3.04 0.16
N GLN A 151 -10.20 2.08 0.70
CA GLN A 151 -11.39 1.56 0.05
C GLN A 151 -12.39 2.67 -0.33
N LYS A 152 -12.66 3.58 0.61
CA LYS A 152 -13.56 4.70 0.34
C LYS A 152 -13.05 5.59 -0.80
N LEU A 153 -11.78 5.97 -0.78
CA LEU A 153 -11.18 6.82 -1.83
C LEU A 153 -11.19 6.14 -3.21
N LEU A 154 -10.95 4.83 -3.26
CA LEU A 154 -11.01 4.07 -4.51
C LEU A 154 -12.44 3.98 -5.04
N LEU A 155 -13.44 3.71 -4.17
CA LEU A 155 -14.84 3.60 -4.57
C LEU A 155 -15.49 4.94 -4.97
N GLU A 156 -14.87 6.07 -4.68
CA GLU A 156 -15.27 7.37 -5.23
C GLU A 156 -14.89 7.50 -6.73
N LYS A 157 -13.96 6.66 -7.22
CA LYS A 157 -13.41 6.72 -8.58
C LYS A 157 -13.67 5.45 -9.40
N LEU A 158 -13.90 4.30 -8.75
CA LEU A 158 -14.06 2.99 -9.38
C LEU A 158 -15.41 2.35 -9.00
N ASP A 159 -16.07 1.75 -9.98
CA ASP A 159 -17.38 1.09 -9.80
C ASP A 159 -17.25 -0.39 -9.35
N ARG A 160 -16.10 -1.00 -9.53
CA ARG A 160 -15.86 -2.43 -9.26
C ARG A 160 -15.38 -2.64 -7.82
N HIS A 161 -16.33 -2.91 -6.92
CA HIS A 161 -16.07 -3.18 -5.51
C HIS A 161 -15.11 -4.37 -5.28
N ASP A 162 -15.25 -5.41 -6.07
CA ASP A 162 -14.43 -6.62 -5.99
C ASP A 162 -12.97 -6.37 -6.39
N ILE A 163 -12.71 -5.52 -7.38
CA ILE A 163 -11.34 -5.10 -7.75
C ILE A 163 -10.72 -4.27 -6.63
N VAL A 164 -11.48 -3.34 -6.06
CA VAL A 164 -11.01 -2.53 -4.92
C VAL A 164 -10.69 -3.43 -3.73
N GLU A 165 -11.57 -4.38 -3.40
CA GLU A 165 -11.36 -5.32 -2.31
C GLU A 165 -10.12 -6.20 -2.56
N ALA A 166 -9.94 -6.68 -3.79
CA ALA A 166 -8.75 -7.45 -4.16
C ALA A 166 -7.46 -6.65 -3.96
N ALA A 167 -7.40 -5.41 -4.42
CA ALA A 167 -6.22 -4.57 -4.35
C ALA A 167 -5.83 -4.21 -2.91
N ILE A 168 -6.79 -3.85 -2.06
CA ILE A 168 -6.53 -3.53 -0.64
C ILE A 168 -6.20 -4.76 0.22
N ASN A 169 -6.38 -5.98 -0.30
CA ASN A 169 -5.98 -7.23 0.32
C ASN A 169 -4.72 -7.84 -0.33
N SER A 170 -3.88 -7.00 -0.94
CA SER A 170 -2.54 -7.40 -1.36
C SER A 170 -1.69 -7.88 -0.17
N SER A 171 -0.62 -8.63 -0.45
CA SER A 171 0.25 -9.22 0.56
C SER A 171 1.16 -8.22 1.29
N SER A 172 1.29 -6.99 0.78
CA SER A 172 2.02 -5.89 1.39
C SER A 172 1.09 -4.71 1.65
N PHE A 173 1.26 -4.03 2.77
CA PHE A 173 0.49 -2.83 3.09
C PHE A 173 1.15 -1.56 2.51
N ASP A 174 1.46 -1.59 1.22
CA ASP A 174 1.95 -0.43 0.47
C ASP A 174 0.76 0.33 -0.13
N ILE A 175 0.45 1.51 0.44
CA ILE A 175 -0.71 2.33 0.04
C ILE A 175 -0.64 2.72 -1.43
N THR A 176 0.53 3.17 -1.91
CA THR A 176 0.72 3.57 -3.31
C THR A 176 0.47 2.38 -4.24
N ASN A 177 1.03 1.21 -3.90
CA ASN A 177 0.83 0.00 -4.69
C ASN A 177 -0.64 -0.48 -4.67
N MET A 178 -1.33 -0.41 -3.53
CA MET A 178 -2.77 -0.74 -3.45
C MET A 178 -3.61 0.17 -4.36
N MET A 179 -3.36 1.48 -4.31
CA MET A 179 -4.07 2.46 -5.14
C MET A 179 -3.79 2.23 -6.64
N GLU A 180 -2.52 2.11 -7.03
CA GLU A 180 -2.09 1.86 -8.40
C GLU A 180 -2.67 0.55 -8.93
N SER A 181 -2.56 -0.54 -8.17
CA SER A 181 -3.07 -1.86 -8.58
C SER A 181 -4.56 -1.85 -8.85
N ALA A 182 -5.36 -1.16 -8.02
CA ALA A 182 -6.81 -1.04 -8.24
C ALA A 182 -7.11 -0.37 -9.59
N PHE A 183 -6.44 0.74 -9.92
CA PHE A 183 -6.63 1.44 -11.20
C PHE A 183 -6.14 0.63 -12.39
N VAL A 184 -4.98 0.00 -12.28
CA VAL A 184 -4.41 -0.85 -13.35
C VAL A 184 -5.35 -2.02 -13.66
N ILE A 185 -5.78 -2.76 -12.64
CA ILE A 185 -6.66 -3.91 -12.81
C ILE A 185 -8.02 -3.46 -13.40
N ASP A 186 -8.61 -2.38 -12.89
CA ASP A 186 -9.87 -1.85 -13.41
C ASP A 186 -9.75 -1.37 -14.86
N GLY A 187 -8.64 -0.74 -15.23
CA GLY A 187 -8.37 -0.29 -16.59
C GLY A 187 -8.36 -1.43 -17.62
N HIS A 188 -8.02 -2.65 -17.20
CA HIS A 188 -7.95 -3.82 -18.07
C HIS A 188 -9.20 -4.71 -18.05
N LYS A 189 -10.20 -4.42 -17.25
CA LYS A 189 -11.39 -5.28 -17.02
C LYS A 189 -12.21 -5.65 -18.26
N LEU A 190 -12.12 -4.85 -19.32
CA LEU A 190 -12.83 -5.07 -20.57
C LEU A 190 -11.96 -5.75 -21.66
N HIS A 191 -10.69 -5.99 -21.40
CA HIS A 191 -9.80 -6.64 -22.35
C HIS A 191 -10.03 -8.16 -22.37
N GLU A 192 -10.04 -8.75 -23.55
CA GLU A 192 -10.35 -10.18 -23.75
C GLU A 192 -9.54 -11.14 -22.86
N PRO A 193 -8.22 -10.94 -22.65
CA PRO A 193 -7.41 -11.83 -21.80
C PRO A 193 -7.67 -11.67 -20.29
N PHE A 194 -8.43 -10.66 -19.85
CA PHE A 194 -8.62 -10.38 -18.43
C PHE A 194 -9.25 -11.55 -17.69
N LYS A 195 -10.41 -12.02 -18.15
CA LYS A 195 -11.17 -13.07 -17.48
C LYS A 195 -10.37 -14.36 -17.30
N PRO A 196 -9.80 -14.98 -18.34
CA PRO A 196 -9.01 -16.20 -18.18
C PRO A 196 -7.78 -15.98 -17.29
N ALA A 197 -7.14 -14.81 -17.34
CA ALA A 197 -6.00 -14.52 -16.47
C ALA A 197 -6.40 -14.51 -14.99
N ILE A 198 -7.48 -13.83 -14.65
CA ILE A 198 -7.99 -13.80 -13.26
C ILE A 198 -8.39 -15.20 -12.79
N GLU A 199 -9.09 -15.98 -13.62
CA GLU A 199 -9.52 -17.34 -13.27
C GLU A 199 -8.33 -18.27 -13.01
N ASN A 200 -7.28 -18.23 -13.82
CA ASN A 200 -6.08 -19.04 -13.67
C ASN A 200 -5.30 -18.69 -12.40
N VAL A 201 -5.09 -17.39 -12.12
CA VAL A 201 -4.42 -16.94 -10.91
C VAL A 201 -5.27 -17.28 -9.67
N SER A 202 -6.58 -17.02 -9.71
CA SER A 202 -7.51 -17.35 -8.62
C SER A 202 -7.52 -18.84 -8.29
N ARG A 203 -7.46 -19.71 -9.31
CA ARG A 203 -7.36 -21.17 -9.13
C ARG A 203 -6.07 -21.55 -8.38
N SER A 204 -4.95 -20.93 -8.74
CA SER A 204 -3.66 -21.12 -8.07
C SER A 204 -3.73 -20.74 -6.60
N ILE A 205 -4.27 -19.53 -6.31
CA ILE A 205 -4.47 -19.03 -4.94
C ILE A 205 -5.32 -20.02 -4.11
N ASN A 206 -6.42 -20.49 -4.67
CA ASN A 206 -7.35 -21.38 -3.97
C ASN A 206 -6.76 -22.77 -3.68
N LEU A 207 -5.80 -23.25 -4.47
CA LEU A 207 -5.07 -24.48 -4.20
C LEU A 207 -4.02 -24.28 -3.11
N VAL A 208 -3.25 -23.20 -3.19
CA VAL A 208 -2.21 -22.88 -2.20
C VAL A 208 -2.82 -22.61 -0.82
N LYS A 209 -3.95 -21.90 -0.73
CA LYS A 209 -4.67 -21.66 0.55
C LYS A 209 -5.06 -22.94 1.29
N LYS A 210 -5.14 -24.09 0.61
CA LYS A 210 -5.49 -25.40 1.24
C LYS A 210 -4.25 -26.17 1.71
N ALA A 211 -3.07 -25.77 1.32
CA ALA A 211 -1.82 -26.41 1.72
C ALA A 211 -1.46 -26.01 3.17
N LYS A 212 -0.99 -26.99 3.96
CA LYS A 212 -0.58 -26.74 5.36
C LYS A 212 0.89 -26.33 5.45
N ASP A 213 1.73 -26.99 4.68
CA ASP A 213 3.18 -26.76 4.63
C ASP A 213 3.61 -26.61 3.17
N ILE A 214 4.26 -25.52 2.84
CA ILE A 214 4.80 -25.26 1.51
C ILE A 214 6.30 -25.54 1.57
N LYS A 215 6.75 -26.44 0.71
CA LYS A 215 8.18 -26.83 0.60
C LYS A 215 8.90 -25.99 -0.44
N GLU A 216 10.21 -26.10 -0.48
CA GLU A 216 11.01 -25.57 -1.58
C GLU A 216 10.77 -26.37 -2.86
N ILE A 217 10.83 -25.70 -4.01
CA ILE A 217 10.68 -26.34 -5.31
C ILE A 217 11.92 -27.18 -5.61
N ASN A 218 11.69 -28.43 -6.00
CA ASN A 218 12.73 -29.32 -6.50
C ASN A 218 12.48 -29.64 -7.98
N PRO A 219 13.23 -29.01 -8.92
CA PRO A 219 13.03 -29.24 -10.34
C PRO A 219 13.25 -30.69 -10.80
N THR A 220 13.95 -31.52 -10.02
CA THR A 220 14.14 -32.95 -10.35
C THR A 220 12.87 -33.78 -10.18
N LEU A 221 11.83 -33.23 -9.55
CA LEU A 221 10.52 -33.85 -9.37
C LEU A 221 9.51 -33.44 -10.46
N PHE A 222 9.91 -32.64 -11.43
CA PHE A 222 9.06 -32.31 -12.57
C PHE A 222 8.88 -33.57 -13.46
N GLU A 223 7.64 -33.88 -13.77
CA GLU A 223 7.26 -35.03 -14.61
C GLU A 223 6.77 -34.58 -16.00
N GLU A 224 6.26 -33.33 -16.09
CA GLU A 224 5.67 -32.78 -17.32
C GLU A 224 6.40 -31.49 -17.74
N ASP A 225 6.54 -31.28 -19.04
CA ASP A 225 7.19 -30.10 -19.64
C ASP A 225 6.50 -28.79 -19.18
N ALA A 226 5.21 -28.84 -18.87
CA ALA A 226 4.44 -27.70 -18.40
C ALA A 226 4.86 -27.20 -16.99
N GLU A 227 5.40 -28.11 -16.15
CA GLU A 227 5.94 -27.74 -14.84
C GLU A 227 7.23 -26.92 -15.01
N GLU A 228 8.12 -27.36 -15.87
CA GLU A 228 9.37 -26.65 -16.19
C GLU A 228 9.08 -25.31 -16.90
N ALA A 229 8.12 -25.27 -17.82
CA ALA A 229 7.72 -24.06 -18.52
C ALA A 229 7.17 -22.99 -17.54
N LEU A 230 6.27 -23.37 -16.62
CA LEU A 230 5.74 -22.46 -15.60
C LEU A 230 6.86 -21.99 -14.66
N TYR A 231 7.73 -22.89 -14.20
CA TYR A 231 8.86 -22.55 -13.35
C TYR A 231 9.78 -21.52 -14.00
N ASN A 232 10.13 -21.69 -15.29
CA ASN A 232 10.98 -20.77 -16.02
C ASN A 232 10.33 -19.37 -16.16
N VAL A 233 9.02 -19.29 -16.38
CA VAL A 233 8.28 -18.02 -16.41
C VAL A 233 8.34 -17.34 -15.04
N VAL A 234 8.09 -18.08 -13.97
CA VAL A 234 8.14 -17.57 -12.58
C VAL A 234 9.52 -16.98 -12.26
N ILE A 235 10.59 -17.74 -12.48
CA ILE A 235 11.97 -17.29 -12.22
C ILE A 235 12.32 -16.05 -13.06
N SER A 236 11.93 -16.02 -14.32
CA SER A 236 12.16 -14.87 -15.20
C SER A 236 11.48 -13.61 -14.66
N LEU A 237 10.25 -13.73 -14.15
CA LEU A 237 9.51 -12.62 -13.59
C LEU A 237 10.07 -12.18 -12.23
N GLN A 238 10.44 -13.10 -11.34
CA GLN A 238 11.00 -12.78 -10.03
C GLN A 238 12.23 -11.87 -10.12
N ASN A 239 13.12 -12.11 -11.09
CA ASN A 239 14.35 -11.34 -11.28
C ASN A 239 14.12 -9.85 -11.60
N GLN A 240 12.96 -9.48 -12.12
CA GLN A 240 12.66 -8.11 -12.53
C GLN A 240 11.45 -7.51 -11.80
N TRP A 241 10.70 -8.32 -11.03
CA TRP A 241 9.40 -7.96 -10.46
C TRP A 241 9.43 -6.71 -9.60
N THR A 242 10.47 -6.57 -8.76
CA THR A 242 10.62 -5.43 -7.85
C THR A 242 10.74 -4.08 -8.58
N TYR A 243 11.30 -4.10 -9.79
CA TYR A 243 11.56 -2.88 -10.56
C TYR A 243 10.48 -2.58 -11.61
N MET A 244 9.54 -3.52 -11.83
CA MET A 244 8.47 -3.34 -12.81
C MET A 244 7.39 -2.41 -12.26
N PRO A 245 6.93 -1.41 -13.07
CA PRO A 245 5.71 -0.65 -12.77
C PRO A 245 4.47 -1.55 -12.67
N GLY A 246 3.45 -1.10 -11.96
CA GLY A 246 2.20 -1.88 -11.76
C GLY A 246 1.54 -2.30 -13.07
N GLU A 247 1.50 -1.42 -14.07
CA GLU A 247 1.00 -1.72 -15.42
C GLU A 247 1.77 -2.86 -16.10
N GLU A 248 3.10 -2.87 -15.99
CA GLU A 248 3.94 -3.92 -16.58
C GLU A 248 3.78 -5.25 -15.82
N LYS A 249 3.67 -5.21 -14.49
CA LYS A 249 3.36 -6.39 -13.69
C LYS A 249 2.05 -7.03 -14.12
N PHE A 250 1.00 -6.23 -14.26
CA PHE A 250 -0.30 -6.76 -14.67
C PHE A 250 -0.26 -7.34 -16.08
N ARG A 251 0.41 -6.67 -17.02
CA ARG A 251 0.63 -7.21 -18.37
C ARG A 251 1.40 -8.53 -18.35
N ALA A 252 2.44 -8.65 -17.52
CA ALA A 252 3.19 -9.90 -17.36
C ALA A 252 2.31 -11.01 -16.78
N ILE A 253 1.42 -10.71 -15.82
CA ILE A 253 0.42 -11.66 -15.31
C ILE A 253 -0.48 -12.13 -16.44
N VAL A 254 -1.02 -11.22 -17.24
CA VAL A 254 -2.03 -11.54 -18.26
C VAL A 254 -1.41 -12.27 -19.46
N HIS A 255 -0.24 -11.84 -19.94
CA HIS A 255 0.31 -12.32 -21.23
C HIS A 255 1.44 -13.34 -21.09
N SER A 256 2.01 -13.52 -19.90
CA SER A 256 3.09 -14.48 -19.67
C SER A 256 2.73 -15.53 -18.64
N LEU A 257 2.31 -15.10 -17.46
CA LEU A 257 2.07 -15.99 -16.33
C LEU A 257 0.77 -16.80 -16.52
N ALA A 258 -0.35 -16.14 -16.84
CA ALA A 258 -1.64 -16.79 -16.95
C ALA A 258 -1.69 -17.87 -18.06
N PRO A 259 -1.14 -17.68 -19.26
CA PRO A 259 -1.06 -18.74 -20.26
C PRO A 259 -0.20 -19.94 -19.79
N ALA A 260 0.90 -19.68 -19.08
CA ALA A 260 1.72 -20.77 -18.54
C ALA A 260 0.98 -21.55 -17.44
N ILE A 261 0.20 -20.86 -16.59
CA ILE A 261 -0.67 -21.49 -15.59
C ILE A 261 -1.77 -22.32 -16.27
N GLU A 262 -2.38 -21.82 -17.34
CA GLU A 262 -3.39 -22.53 -18.11
C GLU A 262 -2.84 -23.86 -18.65
N THR A 263 -1.71 -23.81 -19.35
CA THR A 263 -1.02 -25.00 -19.87
C THR A 263 -0.66 -25.98 -18.76
N PHE A 264 -0.20 -25.48 -17.62
CA PHE A 264 0.09 -26.28 -16.45
C PHE A 264 -1.17 -27.01 -15.95
N PHE A 265 -2.29 -26.33 -15.80
CA PHE A 265 -3.54 -26.96 -15.32
C PHE A 265 -4.20 -27.89 -16.33
N GLU A 266 -3.92 -27.75 -17.63
CA GLU A 266 -4.40 -28.67 -18.66
C GLU A 266 -3.60 -29.98 -18.70
N SER A 267 -2.30 -29.89 -18.43
CA SER A 267 -1.36 -31.01 -18.60
C SER A 267 -1.04 -31.72 -17.29
N VAL A 268 -1.15 -31.02 -16.14
CA VAL A 268 -0.64 -31.50 -14.85
C VAL A 268 -1.77 -31.75 -13.86
N MET A 269 -1.82 -32.97 -13.33
CA MET A 269 -2.69 -33.29 -12.18
C MET A 269 -2.05 -32.84 -10.88
N VAL A 270 -2.36 -31.61 -10.43
CA VAL A 270 -1.74 -31.02 -9.22
C VAL A 270 -1.81 -31.93 -8.01
N MET A 271 -2.98 -32.57 -7.78
CA MET A 271 -3.22 -33.49 -6.66
C MET A 271 -2.76 -34.90 -7.00
N ALA A 272 -1.47 -35.07 -7.34
CA ALA A 272 -0.85 -36.37 -7.62
C ALA A 272 -0.95 -37.33 -6.40
N GLU A 273 -0.93 -38.64 -6.67
CA GLU A 273 -0.89 -39.67 -5.62
C GLU A 273 0.44 -39.65 -4.88
N ASP A 274 1.55 -39.43 -5.57
CA ASP A 274 2.86 -39.21 -4.96
C ASP A 274 2.86 -37.86 -4.23
N LEU A 275 3.09 -37.95 -2.91
CA LEU A 275 3.07 -36.79 -2.03
C LEU A 275 4.20 -35.81 -2.33
N ALA A 276 5.39 -36.31 -2.74
CA ALA A 276 6.52 -35.44 -3.05
C ALA A 276 6.27 -34.64 -4.32
N VAL A 277 5.73 -35.27 -5.35
CA VAL A 277 5.33 -34.61 -6.61
C VAL A 277 4.22 -33.60 -6.37
N ARG A 278 3.19 -33.99 -5.60
CA ARG A 278 2.08 -33.09 -5.24
C ARG A 278 2.57 -31.85 -4.48
N ASP A 279 3.40 -32.05 -3.46
CA ASP A 279 3.90 -30.94 -2.63
C ASP A 279 4.79 -30.00 -3.48
N ASN A 280 5.56 -30.56 -4.41
CA ASN A 280 6.39 -29.79 -5.35
C ASN A 280 5.53 -28.95 -6.32
N ARG A 281 4.43 -29.49 -6.85
CA ARG A 281 3.45 -28.77 -7.68
C ARG A 281 2.76 -27.63 -6.92
N ILE A 282 2.43 -27.86 -5.65
CA ILE A 282 1.88 -26.81 -4.78
C ILE A 282 2.95 -25.74 -4.49
N ALA A 283 4.21 -26.12 -4.28
CA ALA A 283 5.30 -25.19 -4.11
C ALA A 283 5.48 -24.27 -5.33
N LEU A 284 5.41 -24.84 -6.55
CA LEU A 284 5.46 -24.04 -7.78
C LEU A 284 4.30 -23.05 -7.86
N LEU A 285 3.07 -23.46 -7.54
CA LEU A 285 1.92 -22.56 -7.50
C LEU A 285 2.05 -21.51 -6.39
N SER A 286 2.75 -21.80 -5.29
CA SER A 286 2.96 -20.80 -4.24
C SER A 286 3.86 -19.66 -4.70
N GLU A 287 4.84 -19.90 -5.57
CA GLU A 287 5.65 -18.85 -6.18
C GLU A 287 4.81 -17.95 -7.12
N VAL A 288 3.88 -18.55 -7.87
CA VAL A 288 2.88 -17.79 -8.64
C VAL A 288 2.07 -16.87 -7.73
N VAL A 289 1.60 -17.39 -6.59
CA VAL A 289 0.83 -16.61 -5.62
C VAL A 289 1.68 -15.51 -5.01
N ALA A 290 2.94 -15.78 -4.65
CA ALA A 290 3.85 -14.80 -4.10
C ALA A 290 4.07 -13.61 -5.05
N LEU A 291 4.23 -13.86 -6.35
CA LEU A 291 4.34 -12.81 -7.36
C LEU A 291 3.06 -11.98 -7.49
N THR A 292 1.92 -12.65 -7.61
CA THR A 292 0.65 -11.98 -7.93
C THR A 292 0.03 -11.27 -6.73
N SER A 293 0.18 -11.82 -5.53
CA SER A 293 -0.41 -11.28 -4.30
C SER A 293 0.13 -9.89 -3.90
N VAL A 294 1.30 -9.52 -4.39
CA VAL A 294 1.84 -8.16 -4.19
C VAL A 294 0.91 -7.11 -4.81
N MET A 295 0.26 -7.43 -5.93
CA MET A 295 -0.70 -6.51 -6.57
C MET A 295 -2.09 -6.60 -5.94
N ALA A 296 -2.62 -7.82 -5.79
CA ALA A 296 -3.99 -8.02 -5.31
C ALA A 296 -4.24 -9.47 -4.87
N ASP A 297 -5.23 -9.70 -4.01
CA ASP A 297 -5.84 -11.04 -3.86
C ASP A 297 -6.82 -11.29 -5.02
N PHE A 298 -6.30 -11.79 -6.14
CA PHE A 298 -7.08 -12.06 -7.34
C PHE A 298 -8.24 -13.06 -7.14
N SER A 299 -8.25 -13.81 -6.04
CA SER A 299 -9.35 -14.73 -5.72
C SER A 299 -10.66 -14.01 -5.34
N LEU A 300 -10.59 -12.70 -5.06
CA LEU A 300 -11.73 -11.86 -4.73
C LEU A 300 -12.40 -11.23 -5.95
N ILE A 301 -11.75 -11.26 -7.12
CA ILE A 301 -12.27 -10.63 -8.35
C ILE A 301 -13.33 -11.54 -9.01
N ASN A 302 -14.51 -10.96 -9.27
CA ASN A 302 -15.60 -11.67 -9.92
C ASN A 302 -15.45 -11.61 -11.45
N THR A 303 -15.41 -12.76 -12.09
CA THR A 303 -15.27 -12.94 -13.55
C THR A 303 -16.58 -13.32 -14.25
N LYS A 304 -17.70 -13.37 -13.51
CA LYS A 304 -19.04 -13.73 -14.04
C LYS A 304 -19.69 -12.57 -14.76
#